data_e0304500199d37b3b5c1d4c0f10659d5
#
_entry.id   e0304500199d37b3b5c1d4c0f10659d5
#
_cell.length_a   1.000
_cell.length_b   1.000
_cell.length_c   1.000
_cell.angle_alpha   90.00
_cell.angle_beta   90.00
_cell.angle_gamma   90.00
#
_symmetry.space_group_name_H-M   'P 1'
#
loop_
_entity.id
_entity.type
_entity.pdbx_description
1 polymer ?
#
loop_
_entity_poly.entity_id
_entity_poly.type
_entity_poly.pdbx_seq_one_letter_code
_entity_poly.pdbx_strand_id
1 'polypeptide(L)'
;MKVFHIISHFDLGGAERVAASIAKSNTDDMEYHIVETMRGKSQFTNNFINELTDAGVQCHRAWMPDIRFHFLFERIAALLFPLRMLFIWLRWHPDVIHTHTEVPDMCIVASVKLFPFIARSCRIVRTIHNNVLWTGQIFIGNFCERFFISHRCNIAISQSVRASYQQRFGEDTPIIYNGVGKPYSNCYPHLVEGKINVIFAGRFEMQKGISTLVDVLSRMRGNERYHFHIFG
;
A
#
# COMPACT_ATOMS: atom_id res chain seq x y z
N MET A 1 9.07 16.30 -12.77
CA MET A 1 8.96 14.83 -12.96
C MET A 1 7.60 14.37 -12.47
N LYS A 2 6.90 13.52 -13.24
CA LYS A 2 5.54 13.02 -12.90
C LYS A 2 5.60 11.62 -12.35
N VAL A 3 5.18 11.45 -11.09
CA VAL A 3 5.22 10.18 -10.36
C VAL A 3 3.79 9.69 -10.13
N PHE A 4 3.50 8.48 -10.61
CA PHE A 4 2.19 7.84 -10.49
C PHE A 4 2.27 6.66 -9.52
N HIS A 5 1.70 6.83 -8.33
CA HIS A 5 1.53 5.75 -7.37
C HIS A 5 0.27 4.96 -7.69
N ILE A 6 0.42 3.65 -7.88
CA ILE A 6 -0.71 2.75 -8.14
C ILE A 6 -1.02 2.00 -6.85
N ILE A 7 -2.23 2.19 -6.35
CA ILE A 7 -2.73 1.62 -5.10
C ILE A 7 -3.98 0.76 -5.33
N SER A 8 -4.32 -0.08 -4.36
CA SER A 8 -5.54 -0.88 -4.46
C SER A 8 -6.80 -0.03 -4.38
N HIS A 9 -6.93 0.74 -3.33
CA HIS A 9 -8.10 1.60 -3.04
C HIS A 9 -7.68 2.89 -2.33
N PHE A 10 -8.48 3.94 -2.45
CA PHE A 10 -8.40 5.08 -1.51
C PHE A 10 -9.08 4.69 -0.19
N ASP A 11 -8.39 3.91 0.62
CA ASP A 11 -8.89 3.45 1.92
C ASP A 11 -7.77 3.39 2.96
N LEU A 12 -8.11 3.00 4.19
CA LEU A 12 -7.16 2.88 5.31
C LEU A 12 -6.31 1.62 5.20
N GLY A 13 -5.24 1.69 4.43
CA GLY A 13 -4.23 0.64 4.31
C GLY A 13 -2.83 1.16 4.58
N GLY A 14 -1.93 0.31 5.07
CA GLY A 14 -0.54 0.71 5.33
C GLY A 14 0.20 1.10 4.07
N ALA A 15 0.04 0.35 2.98
CA ALA A 15 0.66 0.61 1.69
C ALA A 15 0.12 1.89 1.04
N GLU A 16 -1.20 2.10 1.12
CA GLU A 16 -1.87 3.30 0.65
C GLU A 16 -1.40 4.55 1.39
N ARG A 17 -1.21 4.45 2.71
CA ARG A 17 -0.66 5.54 3.54
C ARG A 17 0.81 5.82 3.24
N VAL A 18 1.61 4.82 2.89
CA VAL A 18 2.99 5.03 2.44
C VAL A 18 3.01 5.78 1.11
N ALA A 19 2.21 5.37 0.12
CA ALA A 19 2.08 6.08 -1.16
C ALA A 19 1.65 7.54 -0.94
N ALA A 20 0.66 7.77 -0.07
CA ALA A 20 0.19 9.10 0.29
C ALA A 20 1.28 9.94 0.99
N SER A 21 2.06 9.34 1.89
CA SER A 21 3.14 10.05 2.60
C SER A 21 4.24 10.47 1.65
N ILE A 22 4.61 9.62 0.69
CA ILE A 22 5.56 9.95 -0.35
C ILE A 22 5.02 11.09 -1.22
N ALA A 23 3.77 10.98 -1.69
CA ALA A 23 3.17 11.99 -2.56
C ALA A 23 3.01 13.36 -1.87
N LYS A 24 2.74 13.38 -0.55
CA LYS A 24 2.65 14.62 0.24
C LYS A 24 4.00 15.22 0.63
N SER A 25 5.10 14.48 0.50
CA SER A 25 6.44 15.01 0.79
C SER A 25 6.94 16.04 -0.21
N ASN A 26 6.10 16.38 -1.14
CA ASN A 26 6.23 17.28 -2.29
C ASN A 26 7.49 18.13 -2.32
N THR A 27 8.30 17.90 -3.35
CA THR A 27 9.39 18.80 -3.72
C THR A 27 8.95 19.56 -4.98
N ASP A 28 9.33 20.80 -5.13
CA ASP A 28 8.86 21.71 -6.18
C ASP A 28 9.02 21.16 -7.62
N ASP A 29 9.88 20.15 -7.80
CA ASP A 29 10.18 19.52 -9.10
C ASP A 29 9.33 18.29 -9.41
N MET A 30 8.43 17.84 -8.51
CA MET A 30 7.66 16.61 -8.66
C MET A 30 6.15 16.87 -8.67
N GLU A 31 5.48 16.29 -9.66
CA GLU A 31 4.02 16.22 -9.74
C GLU A 31 3.57 14.80 -9.37
N TYR A 32 2.79 14.67 -8.29
CA TYR A 32 2.36 13.37 -7.78
C TYR A 32 0.91 13.08 -8.14
N HIS A 33 0.71 11.86 -8.63
CA HIS A 33 -0.59 11.30 -8.93
C HIS A 33 -0.77 9.99 -8.16
N ILE A 34 -1.98 9.75 -7.63
CA ILE A 34 -2.35 8.46 -7.04
C ILE A 34 -3.51 7.89 -7.83
N VAL A 35 -3.33 6.66 -8.31
CA VAL A 35 -4.30 5.93 -9.14
C VAL A 35 -4.76 4.69 -8.37
N GLU A 36 -6.05 4.61 -8.06
CA GLU A 36 -6.61 3.37 -7.49
C GLU A 36 -6.95 2.37 -8.59
N THR A 37 -6.76 1.09 -8.33
CA THR A 37 -7.10 0.01 -9.27
C THR A 37 -8.55 -0.42 -9.16
N MET A 38 -9.08 -0.47 -7.95
CA MET A 38 -10.48 -0.78 -7.66
C MET A 38 -11.10 0.33 -6.83
N ARG A 39 -12.35 0.68 -7.12
CA ARG A 39 -13.01 1.82 -6.48
C ARG A 39 -13.45 1.50 -5.07
N GLY A 40 -12.75 2.07 -4.08
CA GLY A 40 -13.15 2.01 -2.68
C GLY A 40 -14.44 2.80 -2.41
N LYS A 41 -15.23 2.33 -1.44
CA LYS A 41 -16.52 2.93 -1.03
C LYS A 41 -16.62 3.11 0.48
N SER A 42 -15.51 3.08 1.21
CA SER A 42 -15.55 3.29 2.65
C SER A 42 -15.90 4.75 3.00
N GLN A 43 -16.37 4.96 4.20
CA GLN A 43 -16.59 6.32 4.71
C GLN A 43 -15.32 7.17 4.77
N PHE A 44 -14.15 6.53 4.80
CA PHE A 44 -12.85 7.19 4.85
C PHE A 44 -12.33 7.63 3.47
N THR A 45 -12.88 7.06 2.40
CA THR A 45 -12.39 7.30 1.03
C THR A 45 -12.41 8.77 0.67
N ASN A 46 -13.52 9.47 0.92
CA ASN A 46 -13.66 10.88 0.58
C ASN A 46 -12.71 11.76 1.40
N ASN A 47 -12.59 11.48 2.71
CA ASN A 47 -11.67 12.22 3.57
C ASN A 47 -10.21 12.03 3.14
N PHE A 48 -9.84 10.81 2.74
CA PHE A 48 -8.50 10.50 2.27
C PHE A 48 -8.18 11.20 0.94
N ILE A 49 -9.13 11.22 0.00
CA ILE A 49 -8.98 11.94 -1.26
C ILE A 49 -8.87 13.44 -1.04
N ASN A 50 -9.70 14.02 -0.16
CA ASN A 50 -9.63 15.44 0.19
C ASN A 50 -8.26 15.78 0.81
N GLU A 51 -7.78 14.99 1.78
CA GLU A 51 -6.46 15.14 2.40
C GLU A 51 -5.32 15.18 1.35
N LEU A 52 -5.40 14.35 0.32
CA LEU A 52 -4.42 14.28 -0.75
C LEU A 52 -4.56 15.48 -1.71
N THR A 53 -5.77 15.82 -2.07
CA THR A 53 -6.06 16.94 -2.98
C THR A 53 -5.64 18.28 -2.35
N ASP A 54 -5.91 18.48 -1.07
CA ASP A 54 -5.49 19.65 -0.31
C ASP A 54 -3.95 19.77 -0.22
N ALA A 55 -3.24 18.64 -0.29
CA ALA A 55 -1.78 18.58 -0.38
C ALA A 55 -1.24 18.70 -1.82
N GLY A 56 -2.10 18.98 -2.82
CA GLY A 56 -1.71 19.14 -4.23
C GLY A 56 -1.53 17.84 -5.01
N VAL A 57 -1.90 16.68 -4.44
CA VAL A 57 -1.80 15.38 -5.10
C VAL A 57 -3.02 15.13 -5.99
N GLN A 58 -2.79 14.70 -7.22
CA GLN A 58 -3.87 14.38 -8.15
C GLN A 58 -4.38 12.95 -7.94
N CYS A 59 -5.67 12.80 -7.60
CA CYS A 59 -6.31 11.54 -7.31
C CYS A 59 -7.13 11.02 -8.50
N HIS A 60 -6.85 9.80 -8.95
CA HIS A 60 -7.53 9.16 -10.09
C HIS A 60 -8.35 7.96 -9.60
N ARG A 61 -9.68 8.11 -9.56
CA ARG A 61 -10.61 7.06 -9.14
C ARG A 61 -10.72 5.94 -10.17
N ALA A 62 -10.85 4.71 -9.70
CA ALA A 62 -11.05 3.54 -10.57
C ALA A 62 -12.39 3.57 -11.31
N TRP A 63 -12.42 2.96 -12.50
CA TRP A 63 -13.67 2.74 -13.25
C TRP A 63 -14.47 1.57 -12.68
N MET A 64 -13.76 0.56 -12.16
CA MET A 64 -14.37 -0.64 -11.58
C MET A 64 -14.66 -0.47 -10.10
N PRO A 65 -15.90 -0.71 -9.65
CA PRO A 65 -16.21 -0.71 -8.22
C PRO A 65 -15.61 -1.94 -7.53
N ASP A 66 -15.28 -1.80 -6.25
CA ASP A 66 -15.00 -2.94 -5.38
C ASP A 66 -16.33 -3.61 -5.01
N ILE A 67 -16.46 -4.91 -5.27
CA ILE A 67 -17.67 -5.68 -5.04
C ILE A 67 -17.34 -6.98 -4.27
N ARG A 68 -18.37 -7.60 -3.68
CA ARG A 68 -18.31 -8.77 -2.78
C ARG A 68 -17.48 -9.98 -3.27
N PHE A 69 -17.30 -10.17 -4.57
CA PHE A 69 -16.50 -11.28 -5.13
C PHE A 69 -15.07 -10.83 -5.41
N HIS A 70 -14.35 -10.51 -4.36
CA HIS A 70 -13.04 -9.90 -4.37
C HIS A 70 -12.06 -10.50 -5.40
N PHE A 71 -11.80 -11.80 -5.34
CA PHE A 71 -10.84 -12.45 -6.26
C PHE A 71 -11.22 -12.41 -7.75
N LEU A 72 -12.50 -12.48 -8.08
CA LEU A 72 -12.95 -12.40 -9.48
C LEU A 72 -12.77 -10.97 -10.00
N PHE A 73 -13.14 -9.98 -9.20
CA PHE A 73 -13.08 -8.57 -9.59
C PHE A 73 -11.66 -8.04 -9.63
N GLU A 74 -10.73 -8.54 -8.82
CA GLU A 74 -9.29 -8.26 -8.95
C GLU A 74 -8.77 -8.66 -10.33
N ARG A 75 -9.15 -9.84 -10.82
CA ARG A 75 -8.75 -10.31 -12.16
C ARG A 75 -9.36 -9.48 -13.27
N ILE A 76 -10.65 -9.12 -13.14
CA ILE A 76 -11.33 -8.24 -14.09
C ILE A 76 -10.71 -6.83 -14.06
N ALA A 77 -10.42 -6.29 -12.88
CA ALA A 77 -9.73 -5.00 -12.74
C ALA A 77 -8.35 -5.03 -13.41
N ALA A 78 -7.57 -6.11 -13.20
CA ALA A 78 -6.30 -6.29 -13.88
C ALA A 78 -6.44 -6.40 -15.40
N LEU A 79 -7.51 -7.01 -15.89
CA LEU A 79 -7.79 -7.13 -17.32
C LEU A 79 -8.21 -5.80 -17.96
N LEU A 80 -9.00 -4.98 -17.28
CA LEU A 80 -9.50 -3.68 -17.78
C LEU A 80 -8.54 -2.52 -17.50
N PHE A 81 -7.71 -2.63 -16.49
CA PHE A 81 -6.78 -1.60 -16.08
C PHE A 81 -5.80 -1.17 -17.19
N PRO A 82 -5.31 -2.05 -18.08
CA PRO A 82 -4.45 -1.65 -19.20
C PRO A 82 -5.03 -0.55 -20.08
N LEU A 83 -6.34 -0.60 -20.38
CA LEU A 83 -6.99 0.45 -21.18
C LEU A 83 -7.00 1.79 -20.43
N ARG A 84 -7.26 1.75 -19.14
CA ARG A 84 -7.18 2.93 -18.29
C ARG A 84 -5.75 3.46 -18.16
N MET A 85 -4.77 2.57 -18.02
CA MET A 85 -3.36 2.94 -17.95
C MET A 85 -2.89 3.56 -19.27
N LEU A 86 -3.36 3.04 -20.41
CA LEU A 86 -3.13 3.65 -21.72
C LEU A 86 -3.68 5.09 -21.78
N PHE A 87 -4.92 5.31 -21.32
CA PHE A 87 -5.50 6.64 -21.25
C PHE A 87 -4.69 7.59 -20.33
N ILE A 88 -4.28 7.12 -19.15
CA ILE A 88 -3.43 7.88 -18.22
C ILE A 88 -2.10 8.21 -18.89
N TRP A 89 -1.48 7.24 -19.58
CA TRP A 89 -0.22 7.44 -20.26
C TRP A 89 -0.33 8.48 -21.38
N LEU A 90 -1.35 8.38 -22.22
CA LEU A 90 -1.61 9.33 -23.32
C LEU A 90 -1.88 10.75 -22.82
N ARG A 91 -2.54 10.89 -21.68
CA ARG A 91 -2.96 12.20 -21.13
C ARG A 91 -1.87 12.89 -20.32
N TRP A 92 -1.08 12.13 -19.56
CA TRP A 92 -0.21 12.67 -18.53
C TRP A 92 1.29 12.40 -18.75
N HIS A 93 1.64 11.39 -19.55
CA HIS A 93 3.02 10.95 -19.79
C HIS A 93 3.82 10.76 -18.48
N PRO A 94 3.52 9.72 -17.67
CA PRO A 94 4.25 9.46 -16.43
C PRO A 94 5.74 9.26 -16.68
N ASP A 95 6.59 9.83 -15.82
CA ASP A 95 8.03 9.53 -15.80
C ASP A 95 8.30 8.29 -14.94
N VAL A 96 7.53 8.12 -13.85
CA VAL A 96 7.64 7.00 -12.91
C VAL A 96 6.26 6.41 -12.62
N ILE A 97 6.17 5.08 -12.67
CA ILE A 97 5.02 4.30 -12.20
C ILE A 97 5.48 3.49 -11.00
N HIS A 98 4.86 3.72 -9.83
CA HIS A 98 5.23 3.10 -8.56
C HIS A 98 4.08 2.27 -8.01
N THR A 99 4.25 0.94 -7.92
CA THR A 99 3.24 0.01 -7.40
C THR A 99 3.50 -0.33 -5.93
N HIS A 100 2.42 -0.62 -5.17
CA HIS A 100 2.51 -0.79 -3.73
C HIS A 100 1.92 -2.10 -3.17
N THR A 101 1.16 -2.87 -3.95
CA THR A 101 0.56 -4.14 -3.52
C THR A 101 0.31 -5.05 -4.71
N GLU A 102 -0.07 -6.32 -4.46
CA GLU A 102 -0.19 -7.36 -5.48
C GLU A 102 -1.20 -7.02 -6.59
N VAL A 103 -2.33 -6.39 -6.27
CA VAL A 103 -3.33 -6.00 -7.30
C VAL A 103 -2.80 -4.91 -8.22
N PRO A 104 -2.25 -3.78 -7.73
CA PRO A 104 -1.50 -2.83 -8.54
C PRO A 104 -0.39 -3.45 -9.37
N ASP A 105 0.37 -4.38 -8.78
CA ASP A 105 1.45 -5.10 -9.49
C ASP A 105 0.91 -5.86 -10.70
N MET A 106 -0.14 -6.66 -10.50
CA MET A 106 -0.82 -7.40 -11.55
C MET A 106 -1.37 -6.47 -12.64
N CYS A 107 -1.98 -5.36 -12.25
CA CYS A 107 -2.51 -4.35 -13.16
C CYS A 107 -1.42 -3.72 -14.04
N ILE A 108 -0.27 -3.38 -13.47
CA ILE A 108 0.84 -2.79 -14.23
C ILE A 108 1.51 -3.83 -15.12
N VAL A 109 1.72 -5.06 -14.65
CA VAL A 109 2.28 -6.13 -15.49
C VAL A 109 1.36 -6.41 -16.70
N ALA A 110 0.04 -6.48 -16.49
CA ALA A 110 -0.92 -6.63 -17.58
C ALA A 110 -0.85 -5.45 -18.57
N SER A 111 -0.74 -4.22 -18.07
CA SER A 111 -0.64 -3.00 -18.88
C SER A 111 0.61 -3.00 -19.77
N VAL A 112 1.76 -3.35 -19.18
CA VAL A 112 3.04 -3.38 -19.93
C VAL A 112 3.08 -4.53 -20.91
N LYS A 113 2.48 -5.67 -20.60
CA LYS A 113 2.38 -6.80 -21.56
C LYS A 113 1.51 -6.46 -22.76
N LEU A 114 0.43 -5.72 -22.55
CA LEU A 114 -0.45 -5.29 -23.66
C LEU A 114 0.12 -4.08 -24.41
N PHE A 115 0.77 -3.16 -23.69
CA PHE A 115 1.35 -1.92 -24.23
C PHE A 115 2.83 -1.79 -23.82
N PRO A 116 3.77 -2.52 -24.45
CA PRO A 116 5.18 -2.56 -24.05
C PRO A 116 5.90 -1.21 -24.09
N PHE A 117 5.38 -0.24 -24.85
CA PHE A 117 5.96 1.10 -24.91
C PHE A 117 5.86 1.84 -23.58
N ILE A 118 4.90 1.49 -22.70
CA ILE A 118 4.77 2.09 -21.35
C ILE A 118 6.06 1.86 -20.56
N ALA A 119 6.55 0.62 -20.48
CA ALA A 119 7.80 0.34 -19.77
C ALA A 119 9.06 0.89 -20.43
N ARG A 120 8.99 1.25 -21.72
CA ARG A 120 10.11 1.89 -22.41
C ARG A 120 10.15 3.40 -22.20
N SER A 121 9.00 4.01 -21.89
CA SER A 121 8.84 5.46 -21.74
C SER A 121 8.88 5.95 -20.32
N CYS A 122 8.68 5.08 -19.32
CA CYS A 122 8.68 5.45 -17.91
C CYS A 122 9.40 4.41 -17.05
N ARG A 123 9.95 4.84 -15.92
CA ARG A 123 10.57 3.96 -14.93
C ARG A 123 9.48 3.28 -14.11
N ILE A 124 9.56 1.95 -13.96
CA ILE A 124 8.70 1.20 -13.06
C ILE A 124 9.45 0.98 -11.74
N VAL A 125 8.77 1.20 -10.62
CA VAL A 125 9.24 0.96 -9.26
C VAL A 125 8.17 0.16 -8.53
N ARG A 126 8.58 -0.77 -7.67
CA ARG A 126 7.70 -1.55 -6.84
C ARG A 126 8.17 -1.54 -5.40
N THR A 127 7.29 -1.24 -4.47
CA THR A 127 7.56 -1.39 -3.03
C THR A 127 6.85 -2.63 -2.49
N ILE A 128 7.63 -3.53 -1.90
CA ILE A 128 7.15 -4.77 -1.27
C ILE A 128 6.86 -4.46 0.20
N HIS A 129 5.57 -4.56 0.60
CA HIS A 129 5.09 -4.21 1.94
C HIS A 129 4.89 -5.42 2.86
N ASN A 130 4.76 -6.64 2.31
CA ASN A 130 4.40 -7.83 3.06
C ASN A 130 5.50 -8.90 3.00
N ASN A 131 5.68 -9.65 4.10
CA ASN A 131 6.56 -10.81 4.13
C ASN A 131 6.01 -11.99 3.30
N VAL A 132 4.69 -12.07 3.16
CA VAL A 132 4.01 -13.11 2.37
C VAL A 132 3.28 -12.43 1.22
N LEU A 133 3.61 -12.83 0.00
CA LEU A 133 3.04 -12.31 -1.23
C LEU A 133 2.20 -13.38 -1.94
N TRP A 134 1.25 -12.94 -2.75
CA TRP A 134 0.47 -13.77 -3.68
C TRP A 134 -0.27 -14.93 -2.99
N THR A 135 -0.85 -14.68 -1.81
CA THR A 135 -1.65 -15.68 -1.10
C THR A 135 -2.84 -16.09 -1.95
N GLY A 136 -2.93 -17.40 -2.25
CA GLY A 136 -4.00 -17.94 -3.11
C GLY A 136 -3.86 -17.66 -4.62
N GLN A 137 -2.81 -16.96 -5.07
CA GLN A 137 -2.62 -16.57 -6.48
C GLN A 137 -1.20 -16.89 -7.00
N ILE A 138 -0.65 -18.04 -6.64
CA ILE A 138 0.77 -18.40 -6.87
C ILE A 138 1.17 -18.31 -8.35
N PHE A 139 0.34 -18.79 -9.28
CA PHE A 139 0.66 -18.76 -10.71
C PHE A 139 0.77 -17.34 -11.27
N ILE A 140 -0.22 -16.49 -10.94
CA ILE A 140 -0.23 -15.08 -11.34
C ILE A 140 0.94 -14.37 -10.68
N GLY A 141 1.18 -14.65 -9.39
CA GLY A 141 2.29 -14.11 -8.64
C GLY A 141 3.63 -14.42 -9.29
N ASN A 142 3.92 -15.67 -9.60
CA ASN A 142 5.17 -16.05 -10.25
C ASN A 142 5.38 -15.39 -11.61
N PHE A 143 4.29 -15.17 -12.36
CA PHE A 143 4.35 -14.45 -13.63
C PHE A 143 4.70 -12.97 -13.41
N CYS A 144 4.08 -12.32 -12.45
CA CYS A 144 4.36 -10.91 -12.09
C CYS A 144 5.77 -10.76 -11.52
N GLU A 145 6.21 -11.67 -10.64
CA GLU A 145 7.56 -11.62 -10.05
C GLU A 145 8.66 -11.71 -11.09
N ARG A 146 8.54 -12.58 -12.09
CA ARG A 146 9.50 -12.65 -13.21
C ARG A 146 9.66 -11.31 -13.92
N PHE A 147 8.56 -10.57 -14.07
CA PHE A 147 8.60 -9.23 -14.66
C PHE A 147 9.39 -8.26 -13.77
N PHE A 148 9.04 -8.15 -12.48
CA PHE A 148 9.69 -7.20 -11.57
C PHE A 148 11.16 -7.52 -11.32
N ILE A 149 11.52 -8.80 -11.24
CA ILE A 149 12.90 -9.28 -11.14
C ILE A 149 13.70 -8.89 -12.38
N SER A 150 13.17 -9.18 -13.57
CA SER A 150 13.86 -8.86 -14.84
C SER A 150 14.07 -7.36 -15.03
N HIS A 151 13.21 -6.52 -14.45
CA HIS A 151 13.31 -5.06 -14.54
C HIS A 151 14.10 -4.44 -13.36
N ARG A 152 14.53 -5.24 -12.36
CA ARG A 152 15.29 -4.79 -11.18
C ARG A 152 14.65 -3.58 -10.48
N CYS A 153 13.34 -3.61 -10.29
CA CYS A 153 12.58 -2.47 -9.82
C CYS A 153 11.96 -2.66 -8.43
N ASN A 154 12.35 -3.73 -7.71
CA ASN A 154 11.85 -4.07 -6.38
C ASN A 154 12.58 -3.28 -5.29
N ILE A 155 11.82 -2.85 -4.27
CA ILE A 155 12.29 -2.21 -3.05
C ILE A 155 11.58 -2.88 -1.87
N ALA A 156 12.32 -3.32 -0.85
CA ALA A 156 11.75 -3.85 0.39
C ALA A 156 11.63 -2.75 1.45
N ILE A 157 10.54 -2.75 2.23
CA ILE A 157 10.34 -1.75 3.30
C ILE A 157 11.11 -2.07 4.59
N SER A 158 11.63 -3.28 4.73
CA SER A 158 12.33 -3.71 5.95
C SER A 158 13.25 -4.88 5.68
N GLN A 159 14.15 -5.15 6.63
CA GLN A 159 15.02 -6.31 6.61
C GLN A 159 14.24 -7.63 6.58
N SER A 160 13.12 -7.71 7.31
CA SER A 160 12.26 -8.89 7.34
C SER A 160 11.63 -9.16 5.98
N VAL A 161 11.11 -8.13 5.31
CA VAL A 161 10.52 -8.24 3.96
C VAL A 161 11.59 -8.66 2.95
N ARG A 162 12.78 -8.04 2.98
CA ARG A 162 13.91 -8.41 2.13
C ARG A 162 14.29 -9.88 2.30
N ALA A 163 14.47 -10.34 3.56
CA ALA A 163 14.86 -11.73 3.85
C ALA A 163 13.80 -12.73 3.35
N SER A 164 12.52 -12.46 3.60
CA SER A 164 11.40 -13.29 3.12
C SER A 164 11.35 -13.33 1.59
N TYR A 165 11.57 -12.20 0.94
CA TYR A 165 11.59 -12.09 -0.52
C TYR A 165 12.77 -12.88 -1.12
N GLN A 166 13.97 -12.70 -0.58
CA GLN A 166 15.17 -13.42 -1.00
C GLN A 166 15.02 -14.93 -0.80
N GLN A 167 14.48 -15.36 0.34
CA GLN A 167 14.24 -16.79 0.61
C GLN A 167 13.27 -17.41 -0.41
N ARG A 168 12.25 -16.67 -0.83
CA ARG A 168 11.20 -17.21 -1.70
C ARG A 168 11.54 -17.13 -3.19
N PHE A 169 12.18 -16.04 -3.63
CA PHE A 169 12.40 -15.76 -5.05
C PHE A 169 13.88 -15.76 -5.46
N GLY A 170 14.81 -15.90 -4.50
CA GLY A 170 16.25 -15.93 -4.77
C GLY A 170 16.88 -14.58 -5.09
N GLU A 171 16.09 -13.48 -5.02
CA GLU A 171 16.52 -12.14 -5.43
C GLU A 171 16.76 -11.23 -4.23
N ASP A 172 17.87 -10.52 -4.26
CA ASP A 172 18.18 -9.47 -3.28
C ASP A 172 17.59 -8.12 -3.72
N THR A 173 17.01 -7.38 -2.79
CA THR A 173 16.39 -6.10 -3.06
C THR A 173 16.93 -5.01 -2.13
N PRO A 174 17.09 -3.77 -2.60
CA PRO A 174 17.41 -2.65 -1.72
C PRO A 174 16.32 -2.44 -0.68
N ILE A 175 16.72 -1.92 0.50
CA ILE A 175 15.79 -1.55 1.55
C ILE A 175 15.63 -0.03 1.56
N ILE A 176 14.37 0.41 1.52
CA ILE A 176 13.98 1.79 1.82
C ILE A 176 12.89 1.73 2.88
N TYR A 177 13.23 2.12 4.10
CA TYR A 177 12.27 2.13 5.20
C TYR A 177 11.14 3.15 4.94
N ASN A 178 9.94 2.81 5.38
CA ASN A 178 8.82 3.75 5.31
C ASN A 178 9.14 5.02 6.11
N GLY A 179 8.99 6.17 5.48
CA GLY A 179 9.07 7.46 6.15
C GLY A 179 7.85 7.71 7.03
N VAL A 180 8.05 8.40 8.13
CA VAL A 180 6.98 8.94 8.97
C VAL A 180 7.07 10.45 8.99
N GLY A 181 5.92 11.12 8.96
CA GLY A 181 5.86 12.58 9.13
C GLY A 181 6.38 13.00 10.51
N LYS A 182 6.61 14.30 10.70
CA LYS A 182 6.95 14.83 12.03
C LYS A 182 5.85 14.42 13.02
N PRO A 183 6.23 13.86 14.18
CA PRO A 183 5.23 13.51 15.18
C PRO A 183 4.49 14.77 15.65
N TYR A 184 3.19 14.66 15.81
CA TYR A 184 2.43 15.72 16.47
C TYR A 184 2.93 15.87 17.91
N SER A 185 3.14 17.08 18.35
CA SER A 185 3.60 17.38 19.73
C SER A 185 2.53 17.18 20.81
N ASN A 186 1.33 16.78 20.42
CA ASN A 186 0.21 16.60 21.33
C ASN A 186 0.37 15.30 22.11
N CYS A 187 0.49 15.40 23.43
CA CYS A 187 0.41 14.26 24.33
C CYS A 187 -1.00 13.64 24.23
N TYR A 188 -1.07 12.32 24.24
CA TYR A 188 -2.34 11.61 24.32
C TYR A 188 -3.02 11.93 25.66
N PRO A 189 -4.22 12.59 25.68
CA PRO A 189 -4.77 13.18 26.90
C PRO A 189 -5.41 12.16 27.86
N HIS A 190 -5.52 10.90 27.47
CA HIS A 190 -6.20 9.86 28.26
C HIS A 190 -5.25 8.91 28.96
N LEU A 191 -3.97 9.26 29.10
CA LEU A 191 -3.05 8.48 29.93
C LEU A 191 -3.50 8.51 31.38
N VAL A 192 -3.52 7.35 32.03
CA VAL A 192 -3.90 7.22 33.43
C VAL A 192 -2.65 7.36 34.30
N GLU A 193 -2.64 8.40 35.13
CA GLU A 193 -1.52 8.69 36.03
C GLU A 193 -1.35 7.58 37.06
N GLY A 194 -0.12 7.27 37.42
CA GLY A 194 0.23 6.21 38.37
C GLY A 194 0.09 4.79 37.86
N LYS A 195 -0.30 4.60 36.57
CA LYS A 195 -0.41 3.28 35.95
C LYS A 195 0.56 3.13 34.79
N ILE A 196 0.92 1.88 34.45
CA ILE A 196 1.61 1.56 33.20
C ILE A 196 0.57 1.55 32.10
N ASN A 197 0.64 2.55 31.21
CA ASN A 197 -0.27 2.67 30.09
C ASN A 197 0.27 1.83 28.93
N VAL A 198 -0.49 0.83 28.48
CA VAL A 198 -0.19 -0.07 27.37
C VAL A 198 -1.09 0.28 26.21
N ILE A 199 -0.49 0.60 25.05
CA ILE A 199 -1.24 1.02 23.85
C ILE A 199 -1.16 -0.08 22.80
N PHE A 200 -2.32 -0.52 22.31
CA PHE A 200 -2.46 -1.29 21.08
C PHE A 200 -3.11 -0.40 20.03
N ALA A 201 -2.50 -0.33 18.85
CA ALA A 201 -3.06 0.38 17.69
C ALA A 201 -2.97 -0.49 16.44
N GLY A 202 -4.11 -0.81 15.84
CA GLY A 202 -4.14 -1.63 14.62
C GLY A 202 -5.50 -2.29 14.40
N ARG A 203 -5.76 -2.68 13.14
CA ARG A 203 -6.99 -3.40 12.80
C ARG A 203 -7.14 -4.67 13.63
N PHE A 204 -8.36 -5.01 14.03
CA PHE A 204 -8.66 -6.22 14.83
C PHE A 204 -8.66 -7.46 13.92
N GLU A 205 -7.48 -7.82 13.41
CA GLU A 205 -7.25 -8.95 12.53
C GLU A 205 -6.17 -9.88 13.11
N MET A 206 -6.23 -11.15 12.72
CA MET A 206 -5.26 -12.17 13.17
C MET A 206 -3.81 -11.76 12.86
N GLN A 207 -3.57 -11.13 11.72
CA GLN A 207 -2.26 -10.64 11.30
C GLN A 207 -1.68 -9.57 12.26
N LYS A 208 -2.54 -8.87 12.99
CA LYS A 208 -2.13 -7.85 14.00
C LYS A 208 -2.01 -8.41 15.42
N GLY A 209 -2.13 -9.73 15.57
CA GLY A 209 -1.96 -10.40 16.86
C GLY A 209 -3.13 -10.20 17.82
N ILE A 210 -4.36 -10.07 17.30
CA ILE A 210 -5.55 -9.86 18.14
C ILE A 210 -5.75 -11.00 19.15
N SER A 211 -5.48 -12.25 18.79
CA SER A 211 -5.54 -13.38 19.70
C SER A 211 -4.59 -13.22 20.89
N THR A 212 -3.35 -12.82 20.61
CA THR A 212 -2.34 -12.53 21.64
C THR A 212 -2.80 -11.38 22.55
N LEU A 213 -3.38 -10.32 21.98
CA LEU A 213 -3.94 -9.22 22.76
C LEU A 213 -5.03 -9.70 23.72
N VAL A 214 -5.98 -10.52 23.25
CA VAL A 214 -7.06 -11.08 24.06
C VAL A 214 -6.50 -11.95 25.19
N ASP A 215 -5.49 -12.79 24.92
CA ASP A 215 -4.84 -13.60 25.95
C ASP A 215 -4.15 -12.74 26.99
N VAL A 216 -3.43 -11.68 26.59
CA VAL A 216 -2.80 -10.74 27.53
C VAL A 216 -3.84 -10.06 28.39
N LEU A 217 -4.91 -9.52 27.81
CA LEU A 217 -5.98 -8.86 28.55
C LEU A 217 -6.65 -9.81 29.56
N SER A 218 -6.86 -11.08 29.17
CA SER A 218 -7.45 -12.09 30.05
C SER A 218 -6.55 -12.40 31.25
N ARG A 219 -5.23 -12.53 31.02
CA ARG A 219 -4.23 -12.81 32.09
C ARG A 219 -4.01 -11.61 33.01
N MET A 220 -4.18 -10.41 32.47
CA MET A 220 -3.97 -9.16 33.23
C MET A 220 -5.25 -8.63 33.88
N ARG A 221 -6.36 -9.37 33.79
CA ARG A 221 -7.64 -8.99 34.38
C ARG A 221 -7.50 -8.77 35.87
N GLY A 222 -7.96 -7.61 36.37
CA GLY A 222 -7.88 -7.23 37.77
C GLY A 222 -6.50 -6.72 38.24
N ASN A 223 -5.50 -6.65 37.36
CA ASN A 223 -4.22 -6.05 37.71
C ASN A 223 -4.28 -4.53 37.56
N GLU A 224 -4.48 -3.82 38.66
CA GLU A 224 -4.65 -2.36 38.69
C GLU A 224 -3.39 -1.56 38.32
N ARG A 225 -2.23 -2.22 38.23
CA ARG A 225 -0.97 -1.58 37.82
C ARG A 225 -0.96 -1.15 36.36
N TYR A 226 -1.78 -1.80 35.48
CA TYR A 226 -1.80 -1.56 34.02
C TYR A 226 -3.13 -0.94 33.61
N HIS A 227 -3.04 -0.07 32.60
CA HIS A 227 -4.19 0.45 31.88
C HIS A 227 -3.99 0.24 30.38
N PHE A 228 -4.96 -0.37 29.70
CA PHE A 228 -4.87 -0.70 28.27
C PHE A 228 -5.70 0.28 27.45
N HIS A 229 -5.05 0.90 26.47
CA HIS A 229 -5.68 1.74 25.46
C HIS A 229 -5.69 0.97 24.15
N ILE A 230 -6.88 0.68 23.60
CA ILE A 230 -7.03 -0.20 22.43
C ILE A 230 -7.72 0.58 21.33
N PHE A 231 -7.02 0.70 20.20
CA PHE A 231 -7.46 1.42 19.00
C PHE A 231 -7.48 0.45 17.81
N GLY A 232 -8.67 0.36 17.12
CA GLY A 232 -8.89 -0.52 15.98
C GLY A 232 -9.64 0.12 14.83
#